data_ec5c35fe9ca1294a8e485fcefb15d6ee
#
_entry.id   ec5c35fe9ca1294a8e485fcefb15d6ee
#
_cell.length_a   1.000
_cell.length_b   1.000
_cell.length_c   1.000
_cell.angle_alpha   90.00
_cell.angle_beta   90.00
_cell.angle_gamma   90.00
#
_symmetry.space_group_name_H-M   'P 1'
#
loop_
_entity.id
_entity.type
_entity.pdbx_description
1 polymer ?
#
loop_
_entity_poly.entity_id
_entity_poly.type
_entity_poly.pdbx_seq_one_letter_code
_entity_poly.pdbx_strand_id
1 'polypeptide(L)'
;HQMKLEITTSGFYFSPKNSKLLLKYDNIHQINISLMAFLSQSKLSLEQYFKPILEFCKEHLEYKKSSFINLRLWNLDTNFKAPSENLPIYEFLSKEFGVRILTHLAKNRLQRHILLHQNKLFKWPSLKDKPLYTQGKCHALKEQIGILSDGTLVPCCLDTKGDISLGNVFNAEFKSLLESKRIQEIKKAFEENKRIEKLCQSCEFFKTRLSD
;
A
#
# COMPACT_ATOMS: atom_id res chain seq x y z
N HIS A 1 14.62 -16.75 -11.34
CA HIS A 1 14.47 -15.31 -11.02
C HIS A 1 14.07 -15.16 -9.56
N GLN A 2 14.90 -14.52 -8.75
CA GLN A 2 14.54 -14.16 -7.37
C GLN A 2 13.62 -12.92 -7.41
N MET A 3 12.33 -13.16 -7.36
CA MET A 3 11.35 -12.08 -7.28
C MET A 3 11.37 -11.47 -5.87
N LYS A 4 11.52 -10.15 -5.78
CA LYS A 4 11.36 -9.43 -4.51
C LYS A 4 9.88 -9.28 -4.19
N LEU A 5 9.51 -9.58 -2.96
CA LEU A 5 8.14 -9.47 -2.48
C LEU A 5 7.99 -8.26 -1.56
N GLU A 6 6.89 -7.54 -1.74
CA GLU A 6 6.39 -6.54 -0.80
C GLU A 6 5.02 -6.98 -0.31
N ILE A 7 4.83 -6.96 1.00
CA ILE A 7 3.57 -7.36 1.65
C ILE A 7 2.93 -6.12 2.25
N THR A 8 1.63 -5.95 2.01
CA THR A 8 0.82 -4.93 2.71
C THR A 8 -0.26 -5.64 3.52
N THR A 9 -0.36 -5.31 4.80
CA THR A 9 -1.29 -5.92 5.75
C THR A 9 -1.90 -4.88 6.68
N SER A 10 -3.07 -5.20 7.23
CA SER A 10 -3.69 -4.44 8.31
C SER A 10 -3.01 -4.62 9.69
N GLY A 11 -2.17 -5.65 9.84
CA GLY A 11 -1.53 -5.99 11.11
C GLY A 11 -2.36 -6.87 12.06
N PHE A 12 -3.67 -7.03 11.83
CA PHE A 12 -4.55 -7.78 12.75
C PHE A 12 -4.24 -9.28 12.89
N TYR A 13 -3.59 -9.86 11.89
CA TYR A 13 -3.33 -11.29 11.83
C TYR A 13 -1.89 -11.68 12.16
N PHE A 14 -1.11 -10.78 12.75
CA PHE A 14 0.18 -11.16 13.27
C PHE A 14 0.02 -12.16 14.41
N SER A 15 0.78 -13.23 14.33
CA SER A 15 0.85 -14.29 15.33
C SER A 15 2.26 -14.90 15.30
N PRO A 16 2.72 -15.58 16.34
CA PRO A 16 4.04 -16.22 16.34
C PRO A 16 4.27 -17.13 15.13
N LYS A 17 3.20 -17.83 14.66
CA LYS A 17 3.27 -18.70 13.48
C LYS A 17 3.51 -17.88 12.20
N ASN A 18 2.74 -16.84 11.99
CA ASN A 18 2.81 -16.01 10.78
C ASN A 18 4.10 -15.17 10.76
N SER A 19 4.55 -14.67 11.91
CA SER A 19 5.80 -13.94 12.07
C SER A 19 6.99 -14.79 11.66
N LYS A 20 7.10 -16.01 12.20
CA LYS A 20 8.17 -16.95 11.85
C LYS A 20 8.15 -17.32 10.36
N LEU A 21 6.95 -17.47 9.76
CA LEU A 21 6.82 -17.75 8.33
C LEU A 21 7.37 -16.58 7.49
N LEU A 22 7.01 -15.34 7.82
CA LEU A 22 7.51 -14.16 7.12
C LEU A 22 9.02 -14.01 7.24
N LEU A 23 9.58 -14.28 8.43
CA LEU A 23 11.03 -14.20 8.68
C LEU A 23 11.83 -15.32 8.01
N LYS A 24 11.18 -16.41 7.57
CA LYS A 24 11.84 -17.51 6.87
C LYS A 24 12.30 -17.13 5.46
N TYR A 25 11.60 -16.21 4.79
CA TYR A 25 11.83 -15.89 3.38
C TYR A 25 12.72 -14.66 3.21
N ASP A 26 13.87 -14.82 2.53
CA ASP A 26 14.81 -13.72 2.29
C ASP A 26 14.45 -12.83 1.11
N ASN A 27 13.54 -13.28 0.24
CA ASN A 27 13.05 -12.50 -0.88
C ASN A 27 11.94 -11.49 -0.49
N ILE A 28 11.48 -11.47 0.76
CA ILE A 28 10.62 -10.40 1.26
C ILE A 28 11.48 -9.15 1.46
N HIS A 29 11.24 -8.16 0.61
CA HIS A 29 11.98 -6.90 0.64
C HIS A 29 11.37 -5.90 1.61
N GLN A 30 10.04 -5.89 1.72
CA GLN A 30 9.33 -4.91 2.53
C GLN A 30 8.01 -5.46 3.06
N ILE A 31 7.70 -5.13 4.31
CA ILE A 31 6.41 -5.40 4.95
C ILE A 31 5.80 -4.07 5.37
N ASN A 32 4.64 -3.76 4.81
CA ASN A 32 3.90 -2.54 5.07
C ASN A 32 2.71 -2.86 5.97
N ILE A 33 2.64 -2.24 7.13
CA ILE A 33 1.56 -2.42 8.10
C ILE A 33 0.72 -1.14 8.12
N SER A 34 -0.53 -1.23 7.66
CA SER A 34 -1.44 -0.09 7.60
C SER A 34 -2.05 0.19 8.96
N LEU A 35 -1.53 1.18 9.68
CA LEU A 35 -2.07 1.63 10.96
C LEU A 35 -3.44 2.31 10.80
N MET A 36 -3.83 2.66 9.57
CA MET A 36 -5.17 3.13 9.26
C MET A 36 -6.25 2.10 9.62
N ALA A 37 -5.90 0.81 9.56
CA ALA A 37 -6.78 -0.27 9.96
C ALA A 37 -7.11 -0.21 11.46
N PHE A 38 -6.16 0.20 12.32
CA PHE A 38 -6.41 0.45 13.73
C PHE A 38 -7.35 1.64 13.94
N LEU A 39 -7.11 2.75 13.26
CA LEU A 39 -7.94 3.95 13.36
C LEU A 39 -9.39 3.75 12.90
N SER A 40 -9.64 2.75 12.06
CA SER A 40 -10.97 2.45 11.52
C SER A 40 -11.78 1.46 12.35
N GLN A 41 -11.29 1.04 13.52
CA GLN A 41 -11.96 0.07 14.40
C GLN A 41 -11.99 0.55 15.86
N SER A 42 -12.89 -0.06 16.68
CA SER A 42 -13.06 0.24 18.11
C SER A 42 -12.97 -0.99 19.02
N LYS A 43 -12.62 -2.16 18.47
CA LYS A 43 -12.64 -3.44 19.21
C LYS A 43 -11.38 -3.72 20.01
N LEU A 44 -10.23 -3.22 19.53
CA LEU A 44 -8.93 -3.45 20.16
C LEU A 44 -8.40 -2.14 20.73
N SER A 45 -7.81 -2.21 21.93
CA SER A 45 -7.01 -1.11 22.45
C SER A 45 -5.71 -0.95 21.62
N LEU A 46 -5.04 0.17 21.80
CA LEU A 46 -3.78 0.46 21.13
C LEU A 46 -2.71 -0.59 21.48
N GLU A 47 -2.60 -0.97 22.74
CA GLU A 47 -1.67 -1.97 23.23
C GLU A 47 -2.00 -3.36 22.64
N GLN A 48 -3.28 -3.74 22.61
CA GLN A 48 -3.71 -5.02 22.05
C GLN A 48 -3.38 -5.14 20.56
N TYR A 49 -3.58 -4.05 19.81
CA TYR A 49 -3.27 -4.03 18.38
C TYR A 49 -1.75 -4.06 18.12
N PHE A 50 -0.98 -3.27 18.86
CA PHE A 50 0.46 -3.15 18.62
C PHE A 50 1.27 -4.30 19.19
N LYS A 51 0.80 -5.00 20.22
CA LYS A 51 1.56 -6.08 20.86
C LYS A 51 2.13 -7.10 19.85
N PRO A 52 1.33 -7.77 18.99
CA PRO A 52 1.86 -8.72 18.03
C PRO A 52 2.74 -8.10 16.95
N ILE A 53 2.51 -6.83 16.61
CA ILE A 53 3.33 -6.08 15.66
C ILE A 53 4.72 -5.81 16.25
N LEU A 54 4.78 -5.39 17.52
CA LEU A 54 6.04 -5.14 18.22
C LEU A 54 6.83 -6.42 18.45
N GLU A 55 6.15 -7.54 18.78
CA GLU A 55 6.78 -8.85 18.88
C GLU A 55 7.43 -9.23 17.55
N PHE A 56 6.71 -9.06 16.44
CA PHE A 56 7.28 -9.27 15.10
C PHE A 56 8.47 -8.35 14.81
N CYS A 57 8.39 -7.07 15.17
CA CYS A 57 9.51 -6.14 15.00
C CYS A 57 10.76 -6.59 15.79
N LYS A 58 10.59 -7.07 17.02
CA LYS A 58 11.69 -7.60 17.84
C LYS A 58 12.32 -8.83 17.19
N GLU A 59 11.51 -9.82 16.82
CA GLU A 59 11.99 -11.02 16.11
C GLU A 59 12.73 -10.65 14.82
N HIS A 60 12.21 -9.70 14.03
CA HIS A 60 12.86 -9.24 12.79
C HIS A 60 14.26 -8.66 13.05
N LEU A 61 14.43 -7.92 14.14
CA LEU A 61 15.74 -7.37 14.53
C LEU A 61 16.70 -8.47 15.00
N GLU A 62 16.23 -9.44 15.78
CA GLU A 62 16.99 -10.59 16.26
C GLU A 62 17.48 -11.46 15.10
N TYR A 63 16.63 -11.74 14.12
CA TYR A 63 16.98 -12.45 12.88
C TYR A 63 17.88 -11.64 11.94
N LYS A 64 18.20 -10.37 12.29
CA LYS A 64 19.04 -9.46 11.49
C LYS A 64 18.62 -9.34 10.02
N LYS A 65 17.29 -9.42 9.76
CA LYS A 65 16.75 -9.31 8.41
C LYS A 65 17.04 -7.94 7.79
N SER A 66 17.24 -7.93 6.47
CA SER A 66 17.48 -6.71 5.69
C SER A 66 16.19 -6.09 5.14
N SER A 67 15.06 -6.81 5.22
CA SER A 67 13.76 -6.30 4.80
C SER A 67 13.33 -5.10 5.65
N PHE A 68 12.57 -4.18 5.03
CA PHE A 68 12.02 -3.03 5.74
C PHE A 68 10.65 -3.35 6.32
N ILE A 69 10.39 -2.86 7.53
CA ILE A 69 9.05 -2.80 8.13
C ILE A 69 8.60 -1.35 8.11
N ASN A 70 7.54 -1.03 7.38
CA ASN A 70 6.94 0.28 7.36
C ASN A 70 5.60 0.27 8.09
N LEU A 71 5.52 0.95 9.20
CA LEU A 71 4.28 1.29 9.88
C LEU A 71 3.69 2.51 9.15
N ARG A 72 2.54 2.35 8.46
CA ARG A 72 2.00 3.37 7.57
C ARG A 72 0.84 4.13 8.18
N LEU A 73 0.96 5.45 8.27
CA LEU A 73 -0.11 6.40 8.57
C LEU A 73 -0.30 7.33 7.36
N TRP A 74 -1.26 7.00 6.48
CA TRP A 74 -1.52 7.74 5.25
C TRP A 74 -2.81 8.55 5.38
N ASN A 75 -2.84 9.46 6.35
CA ASN A 75 -3.98 10.31 6.68
C ASN A 75 -3.61 11.77 6.95
N LEU A 76 -2.42 12.19 6.52
CA LEU A 76 -2.05 13.60 6.61
C LEU A 76 -2.94 14.43 5.67
N ASP A 77 -3.21 15.67 6.05
CA ASP A 77 -3.93 16.60 5.20
C ASP A 77 -3.08 17.10 4.00
N THR A 78 -3.62 17.98 3.21
CA THR A 78 -2.94 18.56 2.04
C THR A 78 -1.67 19.34 2.41
N ASN A 79 -1.56 19.84 3.65
CA ASN A 79 -0.42 20.59 4.19
C ASN A 79 0.56 19.69 4.96
N PHE A 80 0.44 18.35 4.86
CA PHE A 80 1.20 17.37 5.64
C PHE A 80 1.01 17.47 7.16
N LYS A 81 -0.09 18.04 7.61
CA LYS A 81 -0.44 18.08 9.04
C LYS A 81 -1.14 16.79 9.43
N ALA A 82 -0.71 16.21 10.54
CA ALA A 82 -1.32 15.02 11.10
C ALA A 82 -2.62 15.34 11.83
N PRO A 83 -3.67 14.52 11.69
CA PRO A 83 -4.87 14.63 12.49
C PRO A 83 -4.59 14.21 13.96
N SER A 84 -5.42 14.69 14.90
CA SER A 84 -5.28 14.43 16.34
C SER A 84 -5.31 12.95 16.70
N GLU A 85 -6.02 12.15 15.93
CA GLU A 85 -6.15 10.70 16.13
C GLU A 85 -4.81 9.94 16.01
N ASN A 86 -3.81 10.56 15.39
CA ASN A 86 -2.47 9.99 15.29
C ASN A 86 -1.65 10.18 16.57
N LEU A 87 -2.00 11.13 17.43
CA LEU A 87 -1.20 11.49 18.63
C LEU A 87 -0.95 10.29 19.54
N PRO A 88 -1.96 9.49 19.94
CA PRO A 88 -1.73 8.32 20.79
C PRO A 88 -0.77 7.30 20.15
N ILE A 89 -0.82 7.14 18.81
CA ILE A 89 0.10 6.25 18.08
C ILE A 89 1.52 6.79 18.14
N TYR A 90 1.71 8.10 17.93
CA TYR A 90 3.04 8.71 18.00
C TYR A 90 3.66 8.60 19.40
N GLU A 91 2.89 8.88 20.44
CA GLU A 91 3.32 8.75 21.83
C GLU A 91 3.70 7.30 22.16
N PHE A 92 2.85 6.35 21.77
CA PHE A 92 3.09 4.94 21.97
C PHE A 92 4.37 4.46 21.26
N LEU A 93 4.53 4.75 19.98
CA LEU A 93 5.71 4.37 19.21
C LEU A 93 6.97 5.09 19.71
N SER A 94 6.87 6.36 20.11
CA SER A 94 8.00 7.11 20.70
C SER A 94 8.49 6.44 21.98
N LYS A 95 7.57 6.00 22.83
CA LYS A 95 7.89 5.29 24.08
C LYS A 95 8.50 3.92 23.82
N GLU A 96 7.88 3.12 22.94
CA GLU A 96 8.31 1.74 22.66
C GLU A 96 9.68 1.66 22.01
N PHE A 97 10.00 2.59 21.12
CA PHE A 97 11.28 2.61 20.38
C PHE A 97 12.32 3.57 20.98
N GLY A 98 11.97 4.35 21.99
CA GLY A 98 12.87 5.34 22.60
C GLY A 98 13.29 6.47 21.65
N VAL A 99 12.42 6.87 20.71
CA VAL A 99 12.71 7.87 19.69
C VAL A 99 11.68 8.98 19.65
N ARG A 100 12.09 10.18 19.24
CA ARG A 100 11.16 11.29 19.01
C ARG A 100 10.61 11.18 17.59
N ILE A 101 9.29 11.11 17.45
CA ILE A 101 8.61 11.18 16.15
C ILE A 101 8.43 12.64 15.73
N LEU A 102 8.90 12.95 14.52
CA LEU A 102 8.75 14.26 13.88
C LEU A 102 7.56 14.18 12.92
N THR A 103 6.44 14.77 13.32
CA THR A 103 5.16 14.63 12.62
C THR A 103 5.11 15.28 11.25
N HIS A 104 6.04 16.22 10.96
CA HIS A 104 6.20 16.89 9.66
C HIS A 104 7.07 16.10 8.66
N LEU A 105 7.71 15.00 9.11
CA LEU A 105 8.52 14.18 8.23
C LEU A 105 7.70 13.01 7.67
N ALA A 106 7.81 12.79 6.36
CA ALA A 106 7.18 11.64 5.70
C ALA A 106 7.70 10.29 6.23
N LYS A 107 8.95 10.24 6.68
CA LYS A 107 9.56 9.01 7.21
C LYS A 107 10.31 9.31 8.51
N ASN A 108 9.94 8.60 9.56
CA ASN A 108 10.67 8.56 10.83
C ASN A 108 11.28 7.18 11.01
N ARG A 109 12.59 7.12 11.23
CA ARG A 109 13.26 5.86 11.57
C ARG A 109 13.01 5.55 13.04
N LEU A 110 12.33 4.45 13.29
CA LEU A 110 12.08 3.97 14.65
C LEU A 110 13.27 3.15 15.15
N GLN A 111 13.73 2.20 14.32
CA GLN A 111 14.94 1.42 14.60
C GLN A 111 15.42 0.76 13.30
N ARG A 112 16.73 0.62 13.09
CA ARG A 112 17.37 -0.05 11.93
C ARG A 112 16.55 0.00 10.62
N HIS A 113 15.78 -1.03 10.31
CA HIS A 113 14.92 -1.15 9.11
C HIS A 113 13.43 -0.95 9.42
N ILE A 114 13.09 -0.47 10.62
CA ILE A 114 11.71 -0.19 11.05
C ILE A 114 11.46 1.30 10.95
N LEU A 115 10.43 1.67 10.19
CA LEU A 115 10.09 3.06 9.86
C LEU A 115 8.61 3.33 10.16
N LEU A 116 8.33 4.52 10.67
CA LEU A 116 6.99 5.10 10.55
C LEU A 116 6.96 5.90 9.25
N HIS A 117 6.08 5.50 8.32
CA HIS A 117 5.90 6.13 7.02
C HIS A 117 4.56 6.84 6.96
N GLN A 118 4.59 8.15 6.82
CA GLN A 118 3.43 9.02 6.77
C GLN A 118 3.22 9.55 5.36
N ASN A 119 1.98 9.70 4.94
CA ASN A 119 1.64 10.29 3.64
C ASN A 119 0.26 10.96 3.71
N LYS A 120 -0.02 11.77 2.70
CA LYS A 120 -1.33 12.39 2.53
C LYS A 120 -2.42 11.34 2.33
N LEU A 121 -3.59 11.64 2.88
CA LEU A 121 -4.80 10.89 2.55
C LEU A 121 -5.10 11.09 1.07
N PHE A 122 -5.38 9.99 0.36
CA PHE A 122 -5.93 10.04 -0.99
C PHE A 122 -7.28 9.31 -1.04
N LYS A 123 -8.15 9.79 -1.91
CA LYS A 123 -9.43 9.14 -2.15
C LYS A 123 -9.26 7.99 -3.13
N TRP A 124 -9.74 6.80 -2.74
CA TRP A 124 -9.80 5.65 -3.64
C TRP A 124 -10.73 5.95 -4.81
N PRO A 125 -10.36 5.60 -6.05
CA PRO A 125 -11.23 5.80 -7.20
C PRO A 125 -12.50 4.95 -7.09
N SER A 126 -13.60 5.49 -7.58
CA SER A 126 -14.90 4.81 -7.59
C SER A 126 -15.70 5.19 -8.83
N LEU A 127 -16.41 4.22 -9.41
CA LEU A 127 -17.34 4.46 -10.51
C LEU A 127 -18.56 5.35 -10.11
N LYS A 128 -18.78 5.52 -8.79
CA LYS A 128 -19.81 6.43 -8.25
C LYS A 128 -19.37 7.89 -8.28
N ASP A 129 -18.07 8.14 -8.41
CA ASP A 129 -17.53 9.48 -8.48
C ASP A 129 -17.65 10.03 -9.89
N LYS A 130 -17.84 11.35 -10.00
CA LYS A 130 -17.83 12.03 -11.29
C LYS A 130 -16.46 11.90 -11.94
N PRO A 131 -16.37 11.62 -13.24
CA PRO A 131 -15.11 11.65 -13.96
C PRO A 131 -14.58 13.08 -14.01
N LEU A 132 -13.45 13.34 -13.37
CA LEU A 132 -12.85 14.67 -13.25
C LEU A 132 -11.61 14.82 -14.14
N TYR A 133 -11.00 13.70 -14.53
CA TYR A 133 -9.68 13.70 -15.16
C TYR A 133 -9.66 12.83 -16.41
N THR A 134 -9.96 13.42 -17.57
CA THR A 134 -9.86 12.75 -18.87
C THR A 134 -8.44 12.70 -19.41
N GLN A 135 -7.55 13.52 -18.84
CA GLN A 135 -6.13 13.58 -19.17
C GLN A 135 -5.27 13.21 -17.96
N GLY A 136 -4.05 12.74 -18.21
CA GLY A 136 -3.08 12.40 -17.19
C GLY A 136 -2.35 11.09 -17.48
N LYS A 137 -1.04 11.09 -17.27
CA LYS A 137 -0.19 9.90 -17.35
C LYS A 137 -0.47 8.97 -16.16
N CYS A 138 -0.24 7.67 -16.36
CA CYS A 138 -0.37 6.67 -15.32
C CYS A 138 0.68 5.58 -15.51
N HIS A 139 1.16 4.99 -14.41
CA HIS A 139 2.10 3.86 -14.42
C HIS A 139 1.39 2.49 -14.56
N ALA A 140 0.06 2.48 -14.51
CA ALA A 140 -0.73 1.26 -14.69
C ALA A 140 -0.43 0.61 -16.05
N LEU A 141 -0.37 -0.71 -16.05
CA LEU A 141 -0.05 -1.55 -17.22
C LEU A 141 1.35 -1.36 -17.82
N LYS A 142 2.14 -0.41 -17.32
CA LYS A 142 3.54 -0.19 -17.71
C LYS A 142 4.50 -0.67 -16.62
N GLU A 143 4.29 -0.21 -15.40
CA GLU A 143 5.16 -0.51 -14.24
C GLU A 143 4.46 -1.41 -13.22
N GLN A 144 3.15 -1.51 -13.28
CA GLN A 144 2.35 -2.32 -12.37
C GLN A 144 1.10 -2.85 -13.04
N ILE A 145 0.65 -4.01 -12.58
CA ILE A 145 -0.67 -4.60 -12.80
C ILE A 145 -1.17 -5.15 -11.47
N GLY A 146 -2.46 -5.44 -11.37
CA GLY A 146 -3.05 -6.13 -10.24
C GLY A 146 -3.67 -7.46 -10.66
N ILE A 147 -3.65 -8.44 -9.75
CA ILE A 147 -4.41 -9.68 -9.86
C ILE A 147 -5.19 -9.81 -8.56
N LEU A 148 -6.51 -9.85 -8.65
CA LEU A 148 -7.38 -10.04 -7.51
C LEU A 148 -7.38 -11.50 -7.05
N SER A 149 -7.93 -11.76 -5.88
CA SER A 149 -7.93 -13.11 -5.27
C SER A 149 -8.71 -14.16 -6.09
N ASP A 150 -9.64 -13.72 -6.93
CA ASP A 150 -10.40 -14.56 -7.87
C ASP A 150 -9.70 -14.75 -9.22
N GLY A 151 -8.47 -14.24 -9.37
CA GLY A 151 -7.70 -14.28 -10.61
C GLY A 151 -8.01 -13.16 -11.60
N THR A 152 -8.91 -12.23 -11.29
CA THR A 152 -9.22 -11.11 -12.19
C THR A 152 -8.00 -10.21 -12.35
N LEU A 153 -7.56 -10.01 -13.60
CA LEU A 153 -6.49 -9.09 -13.97
C LEU A 153 -7.05 -7.66 -14.03
N VAL A 154 -6.38 -6.74 -13.36
CA VAL A 154 -6.76 -5.31 -13.30
C VAL A 154 -5.56 -4.41 -13.60
N PRO A 155 -5.76 -3.15 -14.05
CA PRO A 155 -4.66 -2.29 -14.47
C PRO A 155 -3.73 -1.85 -13.33
N CYS A 156 -4.21 -1.78 -12.09
CA CYS A 156 -3.40 -1.37 -10.93
C CYS A 156 -4.06 -1.80 -9.61
N CYS A 157 -3.32 -1.66 -8.51
CA CYS A 157 -3.76 -2.01 -7.16
C CYS A 157 -4.92 -1.14 -6.62
N LEU A 158 -5.28 -0.05 -7.28
CA LEU A 158 -6.40 0.81 -6.86
C LEU A 158 -7.75 0.32 -7.39
N ASP A 159 -7.75 -0.54 -8.38
CA ASP A 159 -8.95 -1.23 -8.85
C ASP A 159 -9.21 -2.51 -8.03
N THR A 160 -9.65 -2.31 -6.80
CA THR A 160 -9.84 -3.40 -5.82
C THR A 160 -11.09 -4.23 -6.06
N LYS A 161 -11.96 -3.80 -6.96
CA LYS A 161 -13.24 -4.45 -7.27
C LYS A 161 -13.26 -5.12 -8.65
N GLY A 162 -12.21 -4.94 -9.44
CA GLY A 162 -12.19 -5.42 -10.82
C GLY A 162 -13.11 -4.65 -11.76
N ASP A 163 -13.36 -3.37 -11.46
CA ASP A 163 -14.21 -2.50 -12.29
C ASP A 163 -13.66 -2.37 -13.73
N ILE A 164 -12.33 -2.51 -13.90
CA ILE A 164 -11.64 -2.62 -15.18
C ILE A 164 -11.07 -4.04 -15.31
N SER A 165 -11.95 -5.02 -15.47
CA SER A 165 -11.51 -6.40 -15.71
C SER A 165 -10.82 -6.51 -17.07
N LEU A 166 -9.60 -7.04 -17.07
CA LEU A 166 -8.75 -7.27 -18.25
C LEU A 166 -8.62 -8.75 -18.60
N GLY A 167 -9.46 -9.59 -18.01
CA GLY A 167 -9.47 -11.04 -18.11
C GLY A 167 -9.16 -11.72 -16.79
N ASN A 168 -8.97 -13.04 -16.82
CA ASN A 168 -8.72 -13.82 -15.61
C ASN A 168 -7.59 -14.81 -15.83
N VAL A 169 -6.58 -14.78 -14.96
CA VAL A 169 -5.35 -15.58 -15.07
C VAL A 169 -5.57 -17.07 -14.82
N PHE A 170 -6.72 -17.48 -14.27
CA PHE A 170 -7.07 -18.90 -14.14
C PHE A 170 -7.72 -19.45 -15.40
N ASN A 171 -8.19 -18.58 -16.31
CA ASN A 171 -8.96 -18.96 -17.49
C ASN A 171 -8.19 -18.74 -18.80
N ALA A 172 -7.07 -18.01 -18.77
CA ALA A 172 -6.28 -17.71 -19.96
C ALA A 172 -4.79 -17.57 -19.62
N GLU A 173 -3.94 -17.82 -20.60
CA GLU A 173 -2.51 -17.62 -20.46
C GLU A 173 -2.19 -16.14 -20.17
N PHE A 174 -1.36 -15.90 -19.15
CA PHE A 174 -1.01 -14.55 -18.69
C PHE A 174 -0.43 -13.67 -19.81
N LYS A 175 0.43 -14.24 -20.65
CA LYS A 175 1.03 -13.52 -21.78
C LYS A 175 -0.04 -13.06 -22.78
N SER A 176 -0.98 -13.94 -23.12
CA SER A 176 -2.07 -13.60 -24.08
C SER A 176 -2.99 -12.50 -23.52
N LEU A 177 -3.22 -12.49 -22.20
CA LEU A 177 -3.96 -11.40 -21.54
C LEU A 177 -3.24 -10.07 -21.70
N LEU A 178 -1.91 -10.04 -21.45
CA LEU A 178 -1.11 -8.81 -21.57
C LEU A 178 -1.04 -8.26 -23.01
N GLU A 179 -1.14 -9.14 -24.00
CA GLU A 179 -1.14 -8.81 -25.43
C GLU A 179 -2.54 -8.46 -25.97
N SER A 180 -3.59 -8.55 -25.13
CA SER A 180 -4.96 -8.29 -25.55
C SER A 180 -5.14 -6.86 -26.08
N LYS A 181 -6.02 -6.72 -27.06
CA LYS A 181 -6.34 -5.42 -27.70
C LYS A 181 -6.70 -4.36 -26.66
N ARG A 182 -7.54 -4.71 -25.66
CA ARG A 182 -7.98 -3.79 -24.61
C ARG A 182 -6.82 -3.25 -23.76
N ILE A 183 -5.89 -4.12 -23.37
CA ILE A 183 -4.69 -3.69 -22.62
C ILE A 183 -3.84 -2.74 -23.46
N GLN A 184 -3.63 -3.07 -24.73
CA GLN A 184 -2.83 -2.22 -25.61
C GLN A 184 -3.49 -0.85 -25.87
N GLU A 185 -4.82 -0.80 -25.99
CA GLU A 185 -5.57 0.45 -26.12
C GLU A 185 -5.44 1.35 -24.87
N ILE A 186 -5.55 0.77 -23.66
CA ILE A 186 -5.37 1.50 -22.42
C ILE A 186 -3.93 2.03 -22.27
N LYS A 187 -2.93 1.19 -22.56
CA LYS A 187 -1.51 1.58 -22.54
C LYS A 187 -1.24 2.75 -23.47
N LYS A 188 -1.68 2.64 -24.72
CA LYS A 188 -1.55 3.70 -25.72
C LYS A 188 -2.24 4.99 -25.27
N ALA A 189 -3.44 4.90 -24.71
CA ALA A 189 -4.14 6.08 -24.18
C ALA A 189 -3.33 6.77 -23.07
N PHE A 190 -2.73 6.04 -22.15
CA PHE A 190 -1.87 6.64 -21.12
C PHE A 190 -0.60 7.28 -21.69
N GLU A 191 -0.01 6.68 -22.74
CA GLU A 191 1.13 7.28 -23.47
C GLU A 191 0.73 8.61 -24.14
N GLU A 192 -0.48 8.67 -24.69
CA GLU A 192 -1.09 9.88 -25.26
C GLU A 192 -1.65 10.86 -24.23
N ASN A 193 -1.36 10.65 -22.93
CA ASN A 193 -1.88 11.47 -21.84
C ASN A 193 -3.41 11.46 -21.70
N LYS A 194 -4.07 10.37 -22.09
CA LYS A 194 -5.52 10.17 -22.04
C LYS A 194 -5.91 9.11 -21.02
N ARG A 195 -7.07 9.27 -20.40
CA ARG A 195 -7.68 8.32 -19.49
C ARG A 195 -9.01 7.88 -20.06
N ILE A 196 -9.05 6.69 -20.63
CA ILE A 196 -10.24 6.17 -21.33
C ILE A 196 -11.20 5.41 -20.40
N GLU A 197 -10.69 4.86 -19.29
CA GLU A 197 -11.49 4.10 -18.34
C GLU A 197 -12.12 5.04 -17.29
N LYS A 198 -13.43 4.87 -17.01
CA LYS A 198 -14.18 5.71 -16.06
C LYS A 198 -13.57 5.73 -14.67
N LEU A 199 -13.12 4.57 -14.18
CA LEU A 199 -12.44 4.48 -12.88
C LEU A 199 -11.14 5.30 -12.87
N CYS A 200 -10.37 5.26 -13.94
CA CYS A 200 -9.14 6.06 -14.07
C CYS A 200 -9.43 7.57 -14.14
N GLN A 201 -10.58 7.94 -14.67
CA GLN A 201 -11.01 9.34 -14.73
C GLN A 201 -11.45 9.89 -13.36
N SER A 202 -11.80 9.04 -12.39
CA SER A 202 -12.09 9.43 -11.01
C SER A 202 -10.87 9.33 -10.07
N CYS A 203 -9.73 8.81 -10.56
CA CYS A 203 -8.54 8.57 -9.75
C CYS A 203 -7.70 9.85 -9.57
N GLU A 204 -7.42 10.20 -8.33
CA GLU A 204 -6.56 11.35 -7.97
C GLU A 204 -5.12 10.95 -7.63
N PHE A 205 -4.81 9.68 -7.58
CA PHE A 205 -3.51 9.19 -7.12
C PHE A 205 -2.31 9.71 -7.95
N PHE A 206 -2.51 10.04 -9.20
CA PHE A 206 -1.46 10.64 -10.03
C PHE A 206 -1.00 12.01 -9.53
N LYS A 207 -1.88 12.78 -8.86
CA LYS A 207 -1.53 14.08 -8.28
C LYS A 207 -0.57 13.96 -7.09
N THR A 208 -0.59 12.82 -6.40
CA THR A 208 0.25 12.59 -5.24
C THR A 208 1.69 12.23 -5.60
N ARG A 209 1.96 11.88 -6.87
CA ARG A 209 3.27 11.45 -7.36
C ARG A 209 3.98 12.45 -8.29
N LEU A 210 3.27 13.49 -8.76
CA LEU A 210 3.84 14.49 -9.69
C LEU A 210 4.43 15.72 -8.99
N SER A 211 4.56 15.68 -7.68
CA SER A 211 5.18 16.74 -6.86
C SER A 211 6.53 16.35 -6.27
N ASP A 212 7.21 15.38 -6.89
CA ASP A 212 8.63 15.07 -6.62
C ASP A 212 9.51 15.63 -7.72
#